data_6b2af6247416a5281d7d51ee5e3cda03
#
_entry.id   6b2af6247416a5281d7d51ee5e3cda03
#
_cell.length_a   1.000
_cell.length_b   1.000
_cell.length_c   1.000
_cell.angle_alpha   90.00
_cell.angle_beta   90.00
_cell.angle_gamma   90.00
#
_symmetry.space_group_name_H-M   'P 1'
#
loop_
_entity.id
_entity.type
_entity.pdbx_description
1 polymer ?
#
loop_
_entity_poly.entity_id
_entity_poly.type
_entity_poly.pdbx_seq_one_letter_code
_entity_poly.pdbx_strand_id
1 'polypeptide(L)'
;FERQGCSINGAFQVGHGTVRLCVMGWENRAPTRDELDEMKALVAQTMEEGAFGLSTGLMYTPGNFAEVDEVIELAKVAAKYGGIHTSHDRRRGWESDPRGGRDFVTTTIDSEIWSIMEVIKIGEEAGLPTTWSHAKVCGEVNWNKAIDLWFEIIDIARRRGVDVGIDVYPWTFRGGIVRGFPTWAEEGGPEKMRERLKDPEMYKRIKDYVKEQMETLIAEHTWDKALILSASKEDQDLVGKFMTEAAEIRGMEPVDLYLDRLREGKALQGIGQAMHEDDVKALLKHPLSMVSTDGSPLPADYPKRVHPRNFGTFPRVLKKYVREERILTLEEAIRKMTSAGATKLGLMDRGILRPGFKADVTIFDPLNVRDRATYKDPIQLPQGIVYVFVNGVLTIDKEEHTGALAGKPLKHISSEG
;
A
#
# COMPACT_ATOMS: atom_id res chain seq x y z
N PHE A 1 9.20 -16.03 9.33
CA PHE A 1 10.39 -15.62 8.59
C PHE A 1 11.59 -16.46 9.02
N GLU A 2 12.01 -16.40 10.28
CA GLU A 2 13.17 -17.17 10.78
C GLU A 2 13.02 -18.70 10.65
N ARG A 3 11.82 -19.24 10.93
CA ARG A 3 11.60 -20.70 10.90
C ARG A 3 11.54 -21.29 9.49
N GLN A 4 11.01 -20.54 8.54
CA GLN A 4 10.83 -21.01 7.16
C GLN A 4 11.98 -20.59 6.25
N GLY A 5 12.74 -19.58 6.64
CA GLY A 5 13.70 -18.91 5.78
C GLY A 5 13.05 -18.02 4.75
N CYS A 6 13.83 -17.14 4.16
CA CYS A 6 13.42 -16.27 3.06
C CYS A 6 14.65 -15.90 2.23
N SER A 7 14.46 -15.66 0.94
CA SER A 7 15.56 -15.25 0.06
C SER A 7 15.91 -13.77 0.14
N ILE A 8 15.05 -12.95 0.79
CA ILE A 8 15.24 -11.51 0.95
C ILE A 8 15.30 -11.13 2.43
N ASN A 9 15.95 -10.01 2.75
CA ASN A 9 15.88 -9.42 4.07
C ASN A 9 14.50 -8.80 4.32
N GLY A 10 14.04 -8.81 5.58
CA GLY A 10 12.77 -8.20 6.00
C GLY A 10 12.96 -7.19 7.11
N ALA A 11 12.50 -5.96 6.92
CA ALA A 11 12.36 -4.94 7.95
C ALA A 11 10.86 -4.75 8.22
N PHE A 12 10.43 -4.97 9.46
CA PHE A 12 9.01 -5.02 9.81
C PHE A 12 8.61 -3.79 10.62
N GLN A 13 7.36 -3.39 10.49
CA GLN A 13 6.72 -2.36 11.30
C GLN A 13 5.53 -2.94 12.03
N VAL A 14 5.20 -2.38 13.20
CA VAL A 14 3.98 -2.73 13.91
C VAL A 14 2.77 -2.09 13.22
N GLY A 15 1.75 -2.89 12.92
CA GLY A 15 0.54 -2.42 12.27
C GLY A 15 -0.45 -1.83 13.27
N HIS A 16 -0.79 -0.54 13.16
CA HIS A 16 -1.80 0.13 13.98
C HIS A 16 -3.13 -0.63 14.01
N GLY A 17 -3.68 -1.00 12.84
CA GLY A 17 -4.94 -1.74 12.76
C GLY A 17 -4.87 -3.10 13.45
N THR A 18 -3.71 -3.76 13.47
CA THR A 18 -3.50 -5.02 14.20
C THR A 18 -3.50 -4.78 15.71
N VAL A 19 -2.80 -3.77 16.20
CA VAL A 19 -2.78 -3.39 17.62
C VAL A 19 -4.20 -3.06 18.08
N ARG A 20 -4.92 -2.23 17.31
CA ARG A 20 -6.31 -1.89 17.60
C ARG A 20 -7.22 -3.12 17.64
N LEU A 21 -7.06 -4.04 16.68
CA LEU A 21 -7.83 -5.29 16.63
C LEU A 21 -7.58 -6.18 17.86
N CYS A 22 -6.34 -6.24 18.34
CA CYS A 22 -5.99 -7.03 19.53
C CYS A 22 -6.64 -6.50 20.81
N VAL A 23 -6.76 -5.18 20.97
CA VAL A 23 -7.27 -4.56 22.20
C VAL A 23 -8.77 -4.28 22.14
N MET A 24 -9.25 -3.76 21.01
CA MET A 24 -10.62 -3.27 20.86
C MET A 24 -11.49 -4.13 19.94
N GLY A 25 -10.90 -5.08 19.20
CA GLY A 25 -11.65 -5.82 18.19
C GLY A 25 -12.11 -4.91 17.03
N TRP A 26 -13.34 -5.11 16.59
CA TRP A 26 -13.96 -4.41 15.45
C TRP A 26 -14.90 -3.26 15.89
N GLU A 27 -14.63 -2.66 17.03
CA GLU A 27 -15.50 -1.61 17.58
C GLU A 27 -15.22 -0.25 16.94
N ASN A 28 -16.29 0.45 16.53
CA ASN A 28 -16.23 1.79 15.95
C ASN A 28 -16.42 2.86 17.04
N ARG A 29 -15.41 3.01 17.89
CA ARG A 29 -15.36 4.03 18.95
C ARG A 29 -13.91 4.42 19.27
N ALA A 30 -13.71 5.51 19.95
CA ALA A 30 -12.41 5.83 20.53
C ALA A 30 -12.02 4.81 21.63
N PRO A 31 -10.71 4.54 21.85
CA PRO A 31 -10.24 3.73 22.97
C PRO A 31 -10.51 4.44 24.30
N THR A 32 -10.77 3.67 25.34
CA THR A 32 -10.65 4.16 26.71
C THR A 32 -9.18 4.44 27.02
N ARG A 33 -8.91 5.10 28.16
CA ARG A 33 -7.53 5.34 28.60
C ARG A 33 -6.75 4.05 28.78
N ASP A 34 -7.35 3.06 29.43
CA ASP A 34 -6.70 1.77 29.70
C ASP A 34 -6.42 1.00 28.40
N GLU A 35 -7.37 1.01 27.45
CA GLU A 35 -7.17 0.40 26.12
C GLU A 35 -6.05 1.11 25.33
N LEU A 36 -5.99 2.45 25.37
CA LEU A 36 -4.92 3.19 24.72
C LEU A 36 -3.55 2.89 25.36
N ASP A 37 -3.48 2.76 26.68
CA ASP A 37 -2.26 2.41 27.38
C ASP A 37 -1.83 0.97 27.06
N GLU A 38 -2.76 0.02 26.91
CA GLU A 38 -2.48 -1.33 26.42
C GLU A 38 -1.97 -1.34 24.96
N MET A 39 -2.59 -0.56 24.07
CA MET A 39 -2.10 -0.38 22.70
C MET A 39 -0.69 0.19 22.67
N LYS A 40 -0.37 1.19 23.51
CA LYS A 40 0.97 1.76 23.65
C LYS A 40 1.99 0.70 24.13
N ALA A 41 1.60 -0.16 25.08
CA ALA A 41 2.45 -1.24 25.56
C ALA A 41 2.77 -2.26 24.45
N LEU A 42 1.81 -2.62 23.61
CA LEU A 42 2.01 -3.50 22.47
C LEU A 42 2.95 -2.88 21.41
N VAL A 43 2.82 -1.58 21.15
CA VAL A 43 3.76 -0.87 20.25
C VAL A 43 5.16 -0.88 20.86
N ALA A 44 5.32 -0.54 22.13
CA ALA A 44 6.61 -0.54 22.81
C ALA A 44 7.28 -1.90 22.76
N GLN A 45 6.56 -2.96 23.13
CA GLN A 45 7.06 -4.35 23.06
C GLN A 45 7.55 -4.70 21.64
N THR A 46 6.78 -4.36 20.61
CA THR A 46 7.15 -4.69 19.23
C THR A 46 8.39 -3.89 18.79
N MET A 47 8.54 -2.65 19.25
CA MET A 47 9.74 -1.86 19.00
C MET A 47 10.97 -2.46 19.70
N GLU A 48 10.84 -2.94 20.94
CA GLU A 48 11.91 -3.67 21.67
C GLU A 48 12.30 -4.97 20.97
N GLU A 49 11.37 -5.65 20.32
CA GLU A 49 11.64 -6.83 19.52
C GLU A 49 12.38 -6.52 18.20
N GLY A 50 12.50 -5.24 17.84
CA GLY A 50 13.29 -4.74 16.70
C GLY A 50 12.46 -4.27 15.51
N ALA A 51 11.20 -3.87 15.70
CA ALA A 51 10.40 -3.24 14.65
C ALA A 51 10.97 -1.87 14.27
N PHE A 52 10.79 -1.48 12.99
CA PHE A 52 11.29 -0.22 12.44
C PHE A 52 10.35 0.97 12.64
N GLY A 53 9.21 0.76 13.25
CA GLY A 53 8.25 1.83 13.49
C GLY A 53 6.80 1.38 13.43
N LEU A 54 5.91 2.34 13.31
CA LEU A 54 4.45 2.17 13.22
C LEU A 54 3.99 2.28 11.77
N SER A 55 3.20 1.32 11.29
CA SER A 55 2.50 1.44 10.00
C SER A 55 1.00 1.61 10.22
N THR A 56 0.37 2.46 9.43
CA THR A 56 -1.08 2.69 9.47
C THR A 56 -1.74 2.38 8.14
N GLY A 57 -2.94 1.83 8.19
CA GLY A 57 -3.82 1.66 7.05
C GLY A 57 -5.17 2.28 7.39
N LEU A 58 -5.23 3.62 7.36
CA LEU A 58 -6.37 4.39 7.87
C LEU A 58 -7.61 4.32 6.96
N MET A 59 -7.51 3.71 5.81
CA MET A 59 -8.64 3.39 4.95
C MET A 59 -9.31 2.05 5.32
N TYR A 60 -8.59 1.16 5.99
CA TYR A 60 -9.03 -0.20 6.29
C TYR A 60 -9.56 -0.34 7.72
N THR A 61 -10.61 -1.15 7.88
CA THR A 61 -11.17 -1.51 9.18
C THR A 61 -10.23 -2.47 9.94
N PRO A 62 -9.95 -2.25 11.25
CA PRO A 62 -10.50 -1.22 12.14
C PRO A 62 -9.70 0.09 12.19
N GLY A 63 -8.62 0.25 11.42
CA GLY A 63 -7.81 1.47 11.41
C GLY A 63 -8.59 2.72 11.01
N ASN A 64 -9.61 2.56 10.18
CA ASN A 64 -10.47 3.65 9.73
C ASN A 64 -11.40 4.22 10.84
N PHE A 65 -11.58 3.50 11.93
CA PHE A 65 -12.35 3.97 13.11
C PHE A 65 -11.53 4.90 14.02
N ALA A 66 -10.20 4.88 13.88
CA ALA A 66 -9.31 5.64 14.73
C ALA A 66 -9.35 7.15 14.46
N GLU A 67 -9.32 7.95 15.49
CA GLU A 67 -9.02 9.36 15.43
C GLU A 67 -7.52 9.58 15.23
N VAL A 68 -7.15 10.73 14.66
CA VAL A 68 -5.74 11.06 14.44
C VAL A 68 -4.93 11.09 15.74
N ASP A 69 -5.54 11.55 16.83
CA ASP A 69 -4.89 11.65 18.15
C ASP A 69 -4.50 10.28 18.70
N GLU A 70 -5.31 9.22 18.48
CA GLU A 70 -4.95 7.84 18.80
C GLU A 70 -3.66 7.44 18.07
N VAL A 71 -3.60 7.69 16.76
CA VAL A 71 -2.43 7.36 15.94
C VAL A 71 -1.19 8.13 16.40
N ILE A 72 -1.34 9.43 16.71
CA ILE A 72 -0.25 10.28 17.20
C ILE A 72 0.31 9.72 18.51
N GLU A 73 -0.56 9.32 19.45
CA GLU A 73 -0.12 8.75 20.72
C GLU A 73 0.66 7.44 20.58
N LEU A 74 0.28 6.58 19.63
CA LEU A 74 1.04 5.36 19.31
C LEU A 74 2.34 5.67 18.54
N ALA A 75 2.31 6.65 17.64
CA ALA A 75 3.50 7.11 16.92
C ALA A 75 4.54 7.73 17.86
N LYS A 76 4.13 8.46 18.91
CA LYS A 76 5.03 8.95 19.98
C LYS A 76 5.76 7.83 20.70
N VAL A 77 5.11 6.65 20.86
CA VAL A 77 5.81 5.48 21.42
C VAL A 77 6.89 5.00 20.47
N ALA A 78 6.57 4.81 19.18
CA ALA A 78 7.57 4.40 18.19
C ALA A 78 8.73 5.42 18.07
N ALA A 79 8.44 6.72 18.19
CA ALA A 79 9.44 7.80 18.15
C ALA A 79 10.50 7.67 19.26
N LYS A 80 10.13 7.24 20.48
CA LYS A 80 11.08 7.03 21.60
C LYS A 80 12.15 5.99 21.27
N TYR A 81 11.84 5.05 20.40
CA TYR A 81 12.79 4.02 19.94
C TYR A 81 13.51 4.44 18.66
N GLY A 82 13.34 5.67 18.16
CA GLY A 82 13.92 6.12 16.90
C GLY A 82 13.23 5.54 15.64
N GLY A 83 12.00 5.04 15.80
CA GLY A 83 11.24 4.42 14.70
C GLY A 83 10.66 5.44 13.72
N ILE A 84 10.08 4.95 12.64
CA ILE A 84 9.41 5.75 11.60
C ILE A 84 7.91 5.48 11.59
N HIS A 85 7.16 6.35 10.91
CA HIS A 85 5.75 6.13 10.56
C HIS A 85 5.59 5.96 9.05
N THR A 86 4.78 4.98 8.62
CA THR A 86 4.34 4.86 7.22
C THR A 86 2.82 4.76 7.16
N SER A 87 2.21 5.44 6.22
CA SER A 87 0.75 5.51 6.15
C SER A 87 0.20 5.17 4.76
N HIS A 88 -0.65 4.13 4.71
CA HIS A 88 -1.75 4.10 3.76
C HIS A 88 -2.79 5.08 4.26
N ASP A 89 -2.94 6.17 3.58
CA ASP A 89 -3.74 7.32 3.98
C ASP A 89 -5.25 7.01 4.05
N ARG A 90 -5.99 7.87 4.75
CA ARG A 90 -7.42 7.68 5.06
C ARG A 90 -8.34 7.82 3.84
N ARG A 91 -8.08 8.83 3.00
CA ARG A 91 -8.87 9.18 1.81
C ARG A 91 -10.39 9.24 2.06
N ARG A 92 -10.78 9.80 3.17
CA ARG A 92 -12.18 10.03 3.52
C ARG A 92 -12.47 11.52 3.60
N GLY A 93 -13.74 11.89 3.41
CA GLY A 93 -14.19 13.24 3.61
C GLY A 93 -13.88 13.72 5.04
N TRP A 94 -13.66 15.02 5.19
CA TRP A 94 -13.48 15.67 6.48
C TRP A 94 -14.79 15.61 7.29
N GLU A 95 -14.72 15.73 8.62
CA GLU A 95 -15.90 15.69 9.53
C GLU A 95 -16.99 16.68 9.15
N SER A 96 -16.63 17.81 8.56
CA SER A 96 -17.55 18.82 8.09
C SER A 96 -18.08 18.62 6.69
N ASP A 97 -17.74 17.51 6.00
CA ASP A 97 -18.28 17.23 4.66
C ASP A 97 -19.79 16.98 4.77
N PRO A 98 -20.62 17.80 4.11
CA PRO A 98 -22.09 17.69 4.18
C PRO A 98 -22.63 16.36 3.63
N ARG A 99 -21.79 15.56 2.96
CA ARG A 99 -22.15 14.25 2.41
C ARG A 99 -22.00 13.10 3.41
N GLY A 100 -21.62 13.37 4.68
CA GLY A 100 -21.53 12.36 5.71
C GLY A 100 -20.13 12.21 6.36
N GLY A 101 -19.25 13.17 6.13
CA GLY A 101 -17.95 13.23 6.82
C GLY A 101 -17.10 11.96 6.62
N ARG A 102 -16.67 11.33 7.71
CA ARG A 102 -15.82 10.13 7.67
C ARG A 102 -16.47 8.90 7.05
N ASP A 103 -17.79 8.85 6.98
CA ASP A 103 -18.52 7.72 6.39
C ASP A 103 -18.49 7.74 4.87
N PHE A 104 -18.10 8.86 4.27
CA PHE A 104 -18.07 9.02 2.82
C PHE A 104 -16.63 8.93 2.29
N VAL A 105 -16.31 7.84 1.59
CA VAL A 105 -15.04 7.71 0.86
C VAL A 105 -15.13 8.55 -0.40
N THR A 106 -14.25 9.52 -0.54
CA THR A 106 -14.21 10.44 -1.68
C THR A 106 -12.81 10.51 -2.28
N THR A 107 -12.75 10.83 -3.56
CA THR A 107 -11.51 11.08 -4.31
C THR A 107 -11.41 12.53 -4.75
N THR A 108 -12.06 13.46 -4.07
CA THR A 108 -11.89 14.88 -4.35
C THR A 108 -10.47 15.35 -3.96
N ILE A 109 -9.99 16.40 -4.60
CA ILE A 109 -8.70 17.03 -4.27
C ILE A 109 -8.62 17.35 -2.78
N ASP A 110 -9.71 17.87 -2.19
CA ASP A 110 -9.76 18.22 -0.76
C ASP A 110 -9.53 16.99 0.13
N SER A 111 -10.15 15.85 -0.17
CA SER A 111 -9.97 14.63 0.63
C SER A 111 -8.54 14.09 0.58
N GLU A 112 -7.88 14.23 -0.55
CA GLU A 112 -6.49 13.83 -0.70
C GLU A 112 -5.53 14.80 0.00
N ILE A 113 -5.81 16.11 -0.04
CA ILE A 113 -5.08 17.12 0.75
C ILE A 113 -5.16 16.80 2.24
N TRP A 114 -6.36 16.54 2.76
CA TRP A 114 -6.54 16.21 4.17
C TRP A 114 -5.80 14.94 4.57
N SER A 115 -5.79 13.94 3.70
CA SER A 115 -5.05 12.70 3.92
C SER A 115 -3.53 12.94 4.05
N ILE A 116 -2.96 13.76 3.18
CA ILE A 116 -1.53 14.13 3.26
C ILE A 116 -1.25 14.94 4.51
N MET A 117 -2.13 15.89 4.84
CA MET A 117 -1.98 16.72 6.04
C MET A 117 -2.08 15.87 7.32
N GLU A 118 -2.92 14.82 7.35
CA GLU A 118 -2.99 13.89 8.47
C GLU A 118 -1.65 13.14 8.64
N VAL A 119 -1.05 12.64 7.55
CA VAL A 119 0.26 11.98 7.59
C VAL A 119 1.35 12.93 8.09
N ILE A 120 1.36 14.18 7.62
CA ILE A 120 2.31 15.21 8.06
C ILE A 120 2.11 15.54 9.54
N LYS A 121 0.85 15.73 9.99
CA LYS A 121 0.51 16.00 11.38
C LYS A 121 1.01 14.90 12.30
N ILE A 122 0.80 13.63 11.95
CA ILE A 122 1.29 12.50 12.74
C ILE A 122 2.81 12.59 12.90
N GLY A 123 3.56 12.81 11.81
CA GLY A 123 5.01 12.93 11.86
C GLY A 123 5.49 14.12 12.67
N GLU A 124 4.86 15.28 12.52
CA GLU A 124 5.20 16.51 13.21
C GLU A 124 4.94 16.42 14.73
N GLU A 125 3.74 15.98 15.14
CA GLU A 125 3.37 15.92 16.55
C GLU A 125 4.01 14.75 17.31
N ALA A 126 4.31 13.65 16.62
CA ALA A 126 5.01 12.53 17.24
C ALA A 126 6.55 12.70 17.20
N GLY A 127 7.07 13.63 16.40
CA GLY A 127 8.50 13.91 16.31
C GLY A 127 9.30 12.80 15.63
N LEU A 128 8.72 12.13 14.62
CA LEU A 128 9.38 11.02 13.91
C LEU A 128 9.29 11.17 12.37
N PRO A 129 10.21 10.56 11.62
CA PRO A 129 10.12 10.49 10.17
C PRO A 129 8.81 9.82 9.75
N THR A 130 8.11 10.42 8.77
CA THR A 130 6.88 9.85 8.23
C THR A 130 6.96 9.65 6.73
N THR A 131 6.18 8.70 6.20
CA THR A 131 6.11 8.42 4.76
C THR A 131 4.65 8.28 4.33
N TRP A 132 4.27 9.08 3.33
CA TRP A 132 3.04 8.84 2.59
C TRP A 132 3.27 7.68 1.64
N SER A 133 2.76 6.51 2.02
CA SER A 133 3.06 5.25 1.34
C SER A 133 2.21 5.05 0.09
N HIS A 134 2.83 4.47 -0.94
CA HIS A 134 2.23 4.20 -2.27
C HIS A 134 1.36 5.35 -2.77
N ALA A 135 1.91 6.57 -2.69
CA ALA A 135 1.24 7.81 -3.08
C ALA A 135 0.64 7.71 -4.49
N LYS A 136 -0.59 8.17 -4.64
CA LYS A 136 -1.33 8.08 -5.90
C LYS A 136 -2.41 9.14 -6.02
N VAL A 137 -2.48 9.81 -7.16
CA VAL A 137 -3.61 10.65 -7.54
C VAL A 137 -4.73 9.74 -8.04
N CYS A 138 -5.81 9.66 -7.29
CA CYS A 138 -6.93 8.80 -7.63
C CYS A 138 -8.12 9.58 -8.19
N GLY A 139 -8.85 8.93 -9.11
CA GLY A 139 -10.03 9.50 -9.77
C GLY A 139 -9.70 10.42 -10.95
N GLU A 140 -10.40 10.20 -12.06
CA GLU A 140 -10.16 10.93 -13.31
C GLU A 140 -10.32 12.45 -13.17
N VAL A 141 -11.17 12.89 -12.25
CA VAL A 141 -11.39 14.33 -11.98
C VAL A 141 -10.16 15.03 -11.42
N ASN A 142 -9.25 14.30 -10.79
CA ASN A 142 -8.03 14.79 -10.13
C ASN A 142 -6.77 14.65 -10.99
N TRP A 143 -6.79 13.77 -12.01
CA TRP A 143 -5.63 13.46 -12.80
C TRP A 143 -5.00 14.70 -13.45
N ASN A 144 -3.68 14.81 -13.34
CA ASN A 144 -2.88 15.93 -13.84
C ASN A 144 -3.24 17.31 -13.22
N LYS A 145 -3.93 17.36 -12.07
CA LYS A 145 -4.37 18.59 -11.43
C LYS A 145 -3.92 18.73 -9.98
N ALA A 146 -3.89 17.62 -9.24
CA ALA A 146 -3.64 17.65 -7.79
C ALA A 146 -2.16 17.59 -7.42
N ILE A 147 -1.32 17.04 -8.29
CA ILE A 147 0.04 16.62 -7.95
C ILE A 147 0.95 17.79 -7.54
N ASP A 148 0.86 18.94 -8.20
CA ASP A 148 1.70 20.10 -7.90
C ASP A 148 1.35 20.67 -6.51
N LEU A 149 0.07 20.72 -6.16
CA LEU A 149 -0.39 21.16 -4.85
C LEU A 149 0.10 20.21 -3.74
N TRP A 150 0.13 18.91 -3.99
CA TRP A 150 0.64 17.93 -3.04
C TRP A 150 2.13 18.10 -2.79
N PHE A 151 2.90 18.35 -3.84
CA PHE A 151 4.32 18.62 -3.70
C PHE A 151 4.58 19.90 -2.91
N GLU A 152 3.78 20.94 -3.12
CA GLU A 152 3.88 22.19 -2.35
C GLU A 152 3.60 21.95 -0.86
N ILE A 153 2.57 21.19 -0.50
CA ILE A 153 2.23 20.83 0.89
C ILE A 153 3.39 20.06 1.55
N ILE A 154 3.96 19.08 0.85
CA ILE A 154 5.10 18.28 1.33
C ILE A 154 6.34 19.17 1.51
N ASP A 155 6.62 20.04 0.56
CA ASP A 155 7.76 20.97 0.63
C ASP A 155 7.61 21.99 1.76
N ILE A 156 6.39 22.47 2.03
CA ILE A 156 6.10 23.32 3.20
C ILE A 156 6.39 22.56 4.49
N ALA A 157 5.92 21.32 4.62
CA ALA A 157 6.19 20.49 5.79
C ALA A 157 7.68 20.25 6.00
N ARG A 158 8.42 19.96 4.92
CA ARG A 158 9.89 19.81 4.93
C ARG A 158 10.60 21.08 5.41
N ARG A 159 10.18 22.25 4.93
CA ARG A 159 10.74 23.53 5.39
C ARG A 159 10.47 23.81 6.87
N ARG A 160 9.42 23.27 7.45
CA ARG A 160 9.11 23.31 8.88
C ARG A 160 9.90 22.28 9.71
N GLY A 161 10.70 21.43 9.06
CA GLY A 161 11.53 20.44 9.73
C GLY A 161 10.89 19.06 9.84
N VAL A 162 9.70 18.84 9.27
CA VAL A 162 9.06 17.50 9.27
C VAL A 162 9.77 16.60 8.26
N ASP A 163 10.31 15.47 8.68
CA ASP A 163 10.90 14.48 7.78
C ASP A 163 9.83 13.62 7.09
N VAL A 164 9.12 14.24 6.15
CA VAL A 164 8.11 13.55 5.31
C VAL A 164 8.76 13.02 4.02
N GLY A 165 8.46 11.76 3.67
CA GLY A 165 8.84 11.09 2.43
C GLY A 165 7.63 10.57 1.67
N ILE A 166 7.87 10.08 0.46
CA ILE A 166 6.86 9.50 -0.43
C ILE A 166 7.40 8.16 -0.92
N ASP A 167 6.57 7.14 -1.01
CA ASP A 167 6.89 6.00 -1.86
C ASP A 167 5.82 5.79 -2.94
N VAL A 168 6.20 5.19 -4.07
CA VAL A 168 5.36 5.05 -5.24
C VAL A 168 5.70 3.77 -6.01
N TYR A 169 4.68 3.10 -6.54
CA TYR A 169 4.86 1.99 -7.46
C TYR A 169 4.50 2.41 -8.91
N PRO A 170 5.22 1.88 -9.93
CA PRO A 170 5.13 2.35 -11.31
C PRO A 170 3.98 1.68 -12.11
N TRP A 171 2.78 1.70 -11.58
CA TRP A 171 1.59 1.08 -12.19
C TRP A 171 0.37 1.98 -11.98
N THR A 172 -0.59 1.93 -12.91
CA THR A 172 -1.80 2.77 -12.87
C THR A 172 -3.01 2.11 -12.23
N PHE A 173 -2.94 0.81 -11.94
CA PHE A 173 -3.98 0.09 -11.20
C PHE A 173 -3.62 0.00 -9.71
N ARG A 174 -4.63 0.10 -8.84
CA ARG A 174 -4.54 -0.19 -7.42
C ARG A 174 -5.14 -1.55 -7.07
N GLY A 175 -4.85 -2.07 -5.89
CA GLY A 175 -5.53 -3.24 -5.35
C GLY A 175 -6.98 -2.96 -4.96
N GLY A 176 -7.85 -3.96 -5.16
CA GLY A 176 -9.27 -3.91 -4.83
C GLY A 176 -10.17 -3.54 -6.01
N ILE A 177 -11.36 -4.14 -6.07
CA ILE A 177 -12.43 -3.84 -7.02
C ILE A 177 -13.20 -2.60 -6.54
N VAL A 178 -13.71 -2.64 -5.32
CA VAL A 178 -14.33 -1.54 -4.61
C VAL A 178 -13.34 -0.96 -3.62
N ARG A 179 -13.42 0.32 -3.33
CA ARG A 179 -12.46 1.01 -2.47
C ARG A 179 -12.66 0.69 -0.99
N GLY A 180 -13.89 0.57 -0.55
CA GLY A 180 -14.27 0.31 0.84
C GLY A 180 -15.75 0.49 1.05
N PHE A 181 -16.17 0.34 2.27
CA PHE A 181 -17.57 0.48 2.68
C PHE A 181 -17.70 1.57 3.73
N PRO A 182 -18.91 2.10 3.99
CA PRO A 182 -19.09 3.03 5.08
C PRO A 182 -18.79 2.35 6.43
N THR A 183 -18.28 3.13 7.39
CA THR A 183 -17.83 2.61 8.69
C THR A 183 -18.90 1.80 9.41
N TRP A 184 -20.17 2.28 9.35
CA TRP A 184 -21.30 1.57 9.96
C TRP A 184 -21.57 0.19 9.33
N ALA A 185 -21.21 -0.01 8.06
CA ALA A 185 -21.35 -1.32 7.39
C ALA A 185 -20.24 -2.29 7.81
N GLU A 186 -19.04 -1.78 8.09
CA GLU A 186 -17.86 -2.56 8.47
C GLU A 186 -17.73 -2.81 9.98
N GLU A 187 -18.46 -2.07 10.82
CA GLU A 187 -18.47 -2.25 12.27
C GLU A 187 -18.86 -3.67 12.66
N GLY A 188 -18.13 -4.26 13.60
CA GLY A 188 -18.29 -5.65 14.00
C GLY A 188 -17.60 -6.66 13.09
N GLY A 189 -16.90 -6.18 12.06
CA GLY A 189 -16.04 -6.97 11.18
C GLY A 189 -16.75 -7.70 10.03
N PRO A 190 -16.02 -8.58 9.32
CA PRO A 190 -16.50 -9.19 8.08
C PRO A 190 -17.76 -10.05 8.23
N GLU A 191 -17.96 -10.67 9.37
CA GLU A 191 -19.15 -11.49 9.61
C GLU A 191 -20.40 -10.64 9.77
N LYS A 192 -20.31 -9.56 10.53
CA LYS A 192 -21.39 -8.59 10.68
C LYS A 192 -21.74 -7.90 9.37
N MET A 193 -20.73 -7.61 8.55
CA MET A 193 -20.95 -7.10 7.19
C MET A 193 -21.77 -8.09 6.35
N ARG A 194 -21.45 -9.39 6.39
CA ARG A 194 -22.23 -10.42 5.68
C ARG A 194 -23.66 -10.57 6.22
N GLU A 195 -23.85 -10.42 7.53
CA GLU A 195 -25.21 -10.40 8.13
C GLU A 195 -26.02 -9.21 7.63
N ARG A 196 -25.44 -8.01 7.60
CA ARG A 196 -26.10 -6.80 7.07
C ARG A 196 -26.49 -6.96 5.60
N LEU A 197 -25.67 -7.60 4.80
CA LEU A 197 -25.98 -7.87 3.39
C LEU A 197 -27.13 -8.88 3.18
N LYS A 198 -27.56 -9.60 4.23
CA LYS A 198 -28.77 -10.47 4.17
C LYS A 198 -30.05 -9.69 4.43
N ASP A 199 -29.98 -8.55 5.09
CA ASP A 199 -31.12 -7.65 5.31
C ASP A 199 -31.37 -6.82 4.05
N PRO A 200 -32.61 -6.81 3.48
CA PRO A 200 -32.90 -6.14 2.22
C PRO A 200 -32.70 -4.61 2.27
N GLU A 201 -32.99 -3.97 3.41
CA GLU A 201 -32.85 -2.52 3.57
C GLU A 201 -31.36 -2.13 3.65
N MET A 202 -30.60 -2.87 4.45
CA MET A 202 -29.16 -2.68 4.57
C MET A 202 -28.44 -3.00 3.27
N TYR A 203 -28.84 -4.07 2.56
CA TYR A 203 -28.31 -4.39 1.23
C TYR A 203 -28.51 -3.22 0.27
N LYS A 204 -29.74 -2.68 0.19
CA LYS A 204 -30.04 -1.52 -0.66
C LYS A 204 -29.16 -0.32 -0.30
N ARG A 205 -29.04 0.00 0.97
CA ARG A 205 -28.23 1.13 1.44
C ARG A 205 -26.73 0.97 1.10
N ILE A 206 -26.19 -0.24 1.26
CA ILE A 206 -24.80 -0.56 0.89
C ILE A 206 -24.65 -0.51 -0.64
N LYS A 207 -25.61 -1.05 -1.39
CA LYS A 207 -25.60 -1.00 -2.86
C LYS A 207 -25.59 0.42 -3.38
N ASP A 208 -26.44 1.30 -2.85
CA ASP A 208 -26.50 2.71 -3.26
C ASP A 208 -25.15 3.40 -3.01
N TYR A 209 -24.51 3.16 -1.88
CA TYR A 209 -23.18 3.68 -1.56
C TYR A 209 -22.10 3.17 -2.54
N VAL A 210 -22.08 1.87 -2.83
CA VAL A 210 -21.10 1.27 -3.77
C VAL A 210 -21.33 1.78 -5.19
N LYS A 211 -22.59 1.96 -5.61
CA LYS A 211 -22.93 2.57 -6.91
C LYS A 211 -22.37 3.99 -7.01
N GLU A 212 -22.55 4.78 -5.98
CA GLU A 212 -22.01 6.15 -5.96
C GLU A 212 -20.50 6.17 -6.12
N GLN A 213 -19.77 5.25 -5.46
CA GLN A 213 -18.32 5.12 -5.61
C GLN A 213 -17.87 4.70 -7.02
N MET A 214 -18.66 3.91 -7.72
CA MET A 214 -18.23 3.25 -8.96
C MET A 214 -18.83 3.87 -10.22
N GLU A 215 -19.88 4.69 -10.11
CA GLU A 215 -20.67 5.14 -11.24
C GLU A 215 -20.82 6.67 -11.33
N THR A 216 -20.24 7.44 -10.40
CA THR A 216 -20.29 8.90 -10.41
C THR A 216 -19.05 9.53 -11.03
N LEU A 217 -19.12 10.84 -11.33
CA LEU A 217 -17.97 11.62 -11.84
C LEU A 217 -16.78 11.68 -10.87
N ILE A 218 -17.03 11.45 -9.58
CA ILE A 218 -15.98 11.40 -8.55
C ILE A 218 -15.50 9.97 -8.26
N ALA A 219 -15.99 8.98 -9.01
CA ALA A 219 -15.54 7.61 -8.89
C ALA A 219 -14.04 7.51 -9.18
N GLU A 220 -13.35 6.69 -8.40
CA GLU A 220 -11.93 6.42 -8.61
C GLU A 220 -11.69 5.67 -9.93
N HIS A 221 -12.56 4.72 -10.23
CA HIS A 221 -12.66 4.00 -11.49
C HIS A 221 -14.06 3.39 -11.60
N THR A 222 -14.41 2.95 -12.79
CA THR A 222 -15.71 2.35 -13.12
C THR A 222 -15.61 0.82 -13.23
N TRP A 223 -16.75 0.15 -13.31
CA TRP A 223 -16.80 -1.32 -13.37
C TRP A 223 -16.08 -1.92 -14.58
N ASP A 224 -16.02 -1.20 -15.69
CA ASP A 224 -15.28 -1.57 -16.91
C ASP A 224 -13.74 -1.45 -16.76
N LYS A 225 -13.28 -0.81 -15.69
CA LYS A 225 -11.87 -0.66 -15.32
C LYS A 225 -11.48 -1.51 -14.11
N ALA A 226 -12.40 -2.30 -13.56
CA ALA A 226 -12.17 -3.21 -12.44
C ALA A 226 -11.98 -4.64 -12.94
N LEU A 227 -10.74 -5.16 -12.83
CA LEU A 227 -10.32 -6.47 -13.33
C LEU A 227 -10.32 -7.51 -12.20
N ILE A 228 -10.98 -8.65 -12.40
CA ILE A 228 -11.01 -9.77 -11.45
C ILE A 228 -9.73 -10.59 -11.54
N LEU A 229 -9.00 -10.74 -10.44
CA LEU A 229 -7.76 -11.51 -10.36
C LEU A 229 -7.96 -12.87 -9.67
N SER A 230 -8.92 -12.96 -8.74
CA SER A 230 -9.19 -14.18 -8.00
C SER A 230 -10.67 -14.28 -7.62
N ALA A 231 -11.20 -15.49 -7.67
CA ALA A 231 -12.58 -15.80 -7.36
C ALA A 231 -12.68 -17.21 -6.73
N SER A 232 -13.86 -17.57 -6.24
CA SER A 232 -14.20 -18.92 -5.77
C SER A 232 -14.12 -19.95 -6.92
N LYS A 233 -14.12 -21.23 -6.61
CA LYS A 233 -14.09 -22.29 -7.65
C LYS A 233 -15.24 -22.17 -8.66
N GLU A 234 -16.40 -21.72 -8.21
CA GLU A 234 -17.62 -21.56 -9.02
C GLU A 234 -17.53 -20.39 -9.99
N ASP A 235 -16.67 -19.41 -9.70
CA ASP A 235 -16.50 -18.18 -10.47
C ASP A 235 -15.12 -18.11 -11.16
N GLN A 236 -14.44 -19.26 -11.36
CA GLN A 236 -13.12 -19.28 -12.01
C GLN A 236 -13.18 -18.79 -13.48
N ASP A 237 -14.32 -18.94 -14.14
CA ASP A 237 -14.58 -18.42 -15.48
C ASP A 237 -14.61 -16.88 -15.55
N LEU A 238 -14.78 -16.21 -14.41
CA LEU A 238 -14.75 -14.74 -14.30
C LEU A 238 -13.33 -14.19 -14.09
N VAL A 239 -12.36 -15.02 -13.75
CA VAL A 239 -10.97 -14.59 -13.52
C VAL A 239 -10.34 -14.08 -14.82
N GLY A 240 -9.78 -12.88 -14.78
CA GLY A 240 -9.19 -12.19 -15.94
C GLY A 240 -10.19 -11.38 -16.77
N LYS A 241 -11.44 -11.27 -16.33
CA LYS A 241 -12.48 -10.43 -16.93
C LYS A 241 -12.66 -9.13 -16.14
N PHE A 242 -13.12 -8.09 -16.81
CA PHE A 242 -13.60 -6.91 -16.14
C PHE A 242 -14.97 -7.17 -15.51
N MET A 243 -15.31 -6.38 -14.48
CA MET A 243 -16.56 -6.56 -13.74
C MET A 243 -17.82 -6.43 -14.62
N THR A 244 -17.80 -5.58 -15.65
CA THR A 244 -18.88 -5.47 -16.63
C THR A 244 -19.07 -6.77 -17.42
N GLU A 245 -17.99 -7.35 -17.94
CA GLU A 245 -18.02 -8.61 -18.67
C GLU A 245 -18.49 -9.77 -17.77
N ALA A 246 -18.03 -9.78 -16.50
CA ALA A 246 -18.43 -10.80 -15.52
C ALA A 246 -19.92 -10.70 -15.17
N ALA A 247 -20.45 -9.49 -15.04
CA ALA A 247 -21.86 -9.24 -14.78
C ALA A 247 -22.74 -9.68 -15.93
N GLU A 248 -22.35 -9.41 -17.18
CA GLU A 248 -23.04 -9.90 -18.39
C GLU A 248 -23.12 -11.43 -18.41
N ILE A 249 -22.03 -12.12 -18.11
CA ILE A 249 -21.99 -13.60 -18.02
C ILE A 249 -22.97 -14.13 -16.97
N ARG A 250 -23.18 -13.42 -15.89
CA ARG A 250 -24.11 -13.82 -14.81
C ARG A 250 -25.52 -13.26 -14.98
N GLY A 251 -25.76 -12.39 -16.01
CA GLY A 251 -27.08 -11.78 -16.28
C GLY A 251 -27.56 -10.84 -15.15
N MET A 252 -26.64 -10.08 -14.52
CA MET A 252 -26.94 -9.20 -13.39
C MET A 252 -26.14 -7.88 -13.46
N GLU A 253 -26.47 -6.91 -12.62
CA GLU A 253 -25.67 -5.68 -12.51
C GLU A 253 -24.30 -5.96 -11.85
N PRO A 254 -23.23 -5.25 -12.22
CA PRO A 254 -21.90 -5.44 -11.62
C PRO A 254 -21.89 -5.29 -10.10
N VAL A 255 -22.64 -4.33 -9.56
CA VAL A 255 -22.75 -4.11 -8.10
C VAL A 255 -23.41 -5.29 -7.41
N ASP A 256 -24.46 -5.86 -8.00
CA ASP A 256 -25.13 -7.02 -7.42
C ASP A 256 -24.24 -8.26 -7.45
N LEU A 257 -23.54 -8.51 -8.54
CA LEU A 257 -22.55 -9.58 -8.61
C LEU A 257 -21.50 -9.44 -7.49
N TYR A 258 -20.95 -8.25 -7.31
CA TYR A 258 -19.94 -8.01 -6.29
C TYR A 258 -20.47 -8.22 -4.86
N LEU A 259 -21.63 -7.61 -4.53
CA LEU A 259 -22.22 -7.70 -3.19
C LEU A 259 -22.76 -9.09 -2.86
N ASP A 260 -23.34 -9.79 -3.84
CA ASP A 260 -23.83 -11.17 -3.64
C ASP A 260 -22.68 -12.13 -3.34
N ARG A 261 -21.55 -12.01 -4.06
CA ARG A 261 -20.36 -12.80 -3.75
C ARG A 261 -19.78 -12.47 -2.37
N LEU A 262 -19.80 -11.20 -1.99
CA LEU A 262 -19.38 -10.78 -0.65
C LEU A 262 -20.30 -11.37 0.44
N ARG A 263 -21.63 -11.28 0.24
CA ARG A 263 -22.66 -11.85 1.13
C ARG A 263 -22.48 -13.35 1.33
N GLU A 264 -22.13 -14.08 0.27
CA GLU A 264 -21.90 -15.51 0.28
C GLU A 264 -20.54 -15.93 0.89
N GLY A 265 -19.67 -14.97 1.22
CA GLY A 265 -18.30 -15.24 1.65
C GLY A 265 -17.37 -15.69 0.51
N LYS A 266 -17.75 -15.44 -0.73
CA LYS A 266 -17.04 -15.79 -1.97
C LYS A 266 -16.50 -14.55 -2.68
N ALA A 267 -16.04 -13.56 -1.92
CA ALA A 267 -15.65 -12.25 -2.43
C ALA A 267 -14.71 -12.33 -3.65
N LEU A 268 -15.05 -11.57 -4.70
CA LEU A 268 -14.19 -11.36 -5.85
C LEU A 268 -13.03 -10.45 -5.45
N GLN A 269 -11.82 -10.84 -5.78
CA GLN A 269 -10.63 -10.03 -5.57
C GLN A 269 -10.11 -9.51 -6.92
N GLY A 270 -9.65 -8.29 -6.95
CA GLY A 270 -9.22 -7.68 -8.21
C GLY A 270 -8.42 -6.40 -8.03
N ILE A 271 -8.29 -5.70 -9.13
CA ILE A 271 -7.59 -4.42 -9.24
C ILE A 271 -8.44 -3.44 -10.03
N GLY A 272 -8.29 -2.15 -9.80
CA GLY A 272 -8.96 -1.10 -10.56
C GLY A 272 -7.98 -0.05 -11.08
N GLN A 273 -8.20 0.46 -12.30
CA GLN A 273 -7.41 1.55 -12.84
C GLN A 273 -7.81 2.86 -12.15
N ALA A 274 -6.96 3.35 -11.28
CA ALA A 274 -7.24 4.48 -10.42
C ALA A 274 -6.35 5.70 -10.68
N MET A 275 -5.24 5.54 -11.41
CA MET A 275 -4.22 6.57 -11.58
C MET A 275 -3.96 6.87 -13.06
N HIS A 276 -3.49 8.07 -13.33
CA HIS A 276 -2.97 8.48 -14.63
C HIS A 276 -1.44 8.28 -14.69
N GLU A 277 -0.95 7.91 -15.86
CA GLU A 277 0.48 7.65 -16.06
C GLU A 277 1.35 8.89 -15.80
N ASP A 278 0.88 10.08 -16.16
CA ASP A 278 1.67 11.31 -15.97
C ASP A 278 1.79 11.68 -14.49
N ASP A 279 0.78 11.42 -13.66
CA ASP A 279 0.87 11.57 -12.20
C ASP A 279 1.88 10.58 -11.59
N VAL A 280 1.88 9.32 -12.07
CA VAL A 280 2.90 8.33 -11.67
C VAL A 280 4.30 8.81 -12.04
N LYS A 281 4.49 9.38 -13.24
CA LYS A 281 5.78 9.96 -13.66
C LYS A 281 6.18 11.15 -12.80
N ALA A 282 5.26 12.04 -12.46
CA ALA A 282 5.52 13.18 -11.59
C ALA A 282 5.96 12.72 -10.20
N LEU A 283 5.25 11.73 -9.61
CA LEU A 283 5.65 11.13 -8.34
C LEU A 283 7.03 10.48 -8.42
N LEU A 284 7.33 9.71 -9.47
CA LEU A 284 8.65 9.09 -9.66
C LEU A 284 9.79 10.12 -9.80
N LYS A 285 9.53 11.28 -10.41
CA LYS A 285 10.51 12.35 -10.55
C LYS A 285 10.77 13.10 -9.25
N HIS A 286 9.82 13.15 -8.34
CA HIS A 286 9.97 13.95 -7.12
C HIS A 286 11.18 13.51 -6.29
N PRO A 287 12.04 14.42 -5.80
CA PRO A 287 13.30 14.07 -5.12
C PRO A 287 13.13 13.21 -3.87
N LEU A 288 12.02 13.40 -3.15
CA LEU A 288 11.71 12.70 -1.91
C LEU A 288 11.04 11.33 -2.13
N SER A 289 10.74 10.97 -3.40
CA SER A 289 10.09 9.70 -3.66
C SER A 289 11.08 8.53 -3.64
N MET A 290 10.61 7.42 -3.13
CA MET A 290 11.22 6.09 -3.17
C MET A 290 10.37 5.19 -4.05
N VAL A 291 10.98 4.19 -4.68
CA VAL A 291 10.22 3.17 -5.42
C VAL A 291 9.85 2.05 -4.47
N SER A 292 8.56 1.78 -4.35
CA SER A 292 8.01 0.64 -3.62
C SER A 292 7.29 -0.32 -4.56
N THR A 293 7.00 -1.52 -4.10
CA THR A 293 6.21 -2.50 -4.87
C THR A 293 4.74 -2.47 -4.47
N ASP A 294 4.43 -2.08 -3.24
CA ASP A 294 3.11 -2.29 -2.61
C ASP A 294 2.61 -3.74 -2.85
N GLY A 295 3.56 -4.66 -2.92
CA GLY A 295 3.38 -6.07 -3.24
C GLY A 295 3.89 -6.99 -2.14
N SER A 296 3.62 -8.28 -2.29
CA SER A 296 4.12 -9.34 -1.41
C SER A 296 5.23 -10.13 -2.08
N PRO A 297 6.19 -10.68 -1.34
CA PRO A 297 7.16 -11.63 -1.86
C PRO A 297 6.42 -12.95 -2.16
N LEU A 298 6.22 -13.24 -3.43
CA LEU A 298 5.49 -14.42 -3.90
C LEU A 298 6.40 -15.33 -4.73
N PRO A 299 6.25 -16.65 -4.64
CA PRO A 299 6.98 -17.58 -5.49
C PRO A 299 6.46 -17.51 -6.95
N ALA A 300 7.31 -17.94 -7.89
CA ALA A 300 6.98 -17.91 -9.31
C ALA A 300 5.81 -18.84 -9.70
N ASP A 301 5.56 -19.86 -8.91
CA ASP A 301 4.47 -20.83 -9.07
C ASP A 301 3.23 -20.49 -8.22
N TYR A 302 3.11 -19.24 -7.77
CA TYR A 302 1.96 -18.80 -6.98
C TYR A 302 0.64 -19.08 -7.72
N PRO A 303 -0.32 -19.79 -7.09
CA PRO A 303 -1.43 -20.39 -7.83
C PRO A 303 -2.57 -19.42 -8.19
N LYS A 304 -2.50 -18.16 -7.75
CA LYS A 304 -3.55 -17.16 -7.98
C LYS A 304 -3.00 -16.00 -8.78
N ARG A 305 -3.81 -15.41 -9.64
CA ARG A 305 -3.46 -14.13 -10.26
C ARG A 305 -3.34 -13.04 -9.21
N VAL A 306 -2.35 -12.19 -9.37
CA VAL A 306 -2.05 -11.08 -8.46
C VAL A 306 -1.78 -9.81 -9.26
N HIS A 307 -1.60 -8.69 -8.59
CA HIS A 307 -1.17 -7.47 -9.26
C HIS A 307 0.25 -7.66 -9.83
N PRO A 308 0.53 -7.26 -11.10
CA PRO A 308 1.86 -7.43 -11.73
C PRO A 308 2.99 -6.70 -10.98
N ARG A 309 2.68 -5.77 -10.09
CA ARG A 309 3.66 -5.06 -9.25
C ARG A 309 4.47 -6.01 -8.35
N ASN A 310 3.95 -7.20 -8.03
CA ASN A 310 4.68 -8.20 -7.26
C ASN A 310 5.92 -8.72 -8.00
N PHE A 311 5.91 -8.72 -9.33
CA PHE A 311 6.95 -9.32 -10.17
C PHE A 311 7.70 -8.30 -11.03
N GLY A 312 7.08 -7.18 -11.39
CA GLY A 312 7.60 -6.29 -12.43
C GLY A 312 8.05 -4.90 -11.99
N THR A 313 7.87 -4.48 -10.73
CA THR A 313 8.05 -3.08 -10.31
C THR A 313 9.44 -2.52 -10.62
N PHE A 314 10.50 -3.05 -10.05
CA PHE A 314 11.85 -2.49 -10.21
C PHE A 314 12.39 -2.62 -11.64
N PRO A 315 12.23 -3.78 -12.32
CA PRO A 315 12.61 -3.92 -13.72
C PRO A 315 11.83 -2.96 -14.64
N ARG A 316 10.54 -2.66 -14.34
CA ARG A 316 9.75 -1.67 -15.07
C ARG A 316 10.32 -0.27 -14.95
N VAL A 317 10.80 0.12 -13.77
CA VAL A 317 11.45 1.43 -13.59
C VAL A 317 12.67 1.54 -14.50
N LEU A 318 13.53 0.53 -14.51
CA LEU A 318 14.75 0.52 -15.32
C LEU A 318 14.46 0.49 -16.84
N LYS A 319 13.47 -0.28 -17.26
CA LYS A 319 13.06 -0.35 -18.67
C LYS A 319 12.35 0.92 -19.11
N LYS A 320 11.18 1.18 -18.52
CA LYS A 320 10.24 2.20 -19.00
C LYS A 320 10.74 3.61 -18.72
N TYR A 321 11.06 3.90 -17.46
CA TYR A 321 11.28 5.29 -17.03
C TYR A 321 12.74 5.74 -17.15
N VAL A 322 13.70 4.80 -17.15
CA VAL A 322 15.11 5.10 -17.40
C VAL A 322 15.44 4.98 -18.89
N ARG A 323 15.29 3.77 -19.47
CA ARG A 323 15.78 3.47 -20.81
C ARG A 323 14.89 4.01 -21.94
N GLU A 324 13.57 3.81 -21.85
CA GLU A 324 12.64 4.15 -22.93
C GLU A 324 12.20 5.62 -22.84
N GLU A 325 11.64 6.06 -21.73
CA GLU A 325 11.07 7.40 -21.57
C GLU A 325 12.08 8.44 -21.05
N ARG A 326 13.19 8.02 -20.44
CA ARG A 326 14.29 8.86 -19.96
C ARG A 326 13.85 9.97 -18.99
N ILE A 327 12.85 9.68 -18.16
CA ILE A 327 12.39 10.63 -17.14
C ILE A 327 13.21 10.59 -15.85
N LEU A 328 13.99 9.51 -15.64
CA LEU A 328 14.96 9.33 -14.57
C LEU A 328 16.31 8.97 -15.18
N THR A 329 17.41 9.45 -14.57
CA THR A 329 18.73 8.86 -14.82
C THR A 329 18.82 7.47 -14.18
N LEU A 330 19.78 6.65 -14.61
CA LEU A 330 19.99 5.34 -13.99
C LEU A 330 20.37 5.47 -12.52
N GLU A 331 21.25 6.40 -12.20
CA GLU A 331 21.76 6.66 -10.84
C GLU A 331 20.61 7.08 -9.90
N GLU A 332 19.72 7.97 -10.36
CA GLU A 332 18.59 8.42 -9.56
C GLU A 332 17.56 7.31 -9.37
N ALA A 333 17.30 6.49 -10.38
CA ALA A 333 16.45 5.31 -10.24
C ALA A 333 17.02 4.31 -9.23
N ILE A 334 18.32 4.03 -9.30
CA ILE A 334 19.00 3.14 -8.33
C ILE A 334 18.92 3.73 -6.92
N ARG A 335 19.21 5.04 -6.74
CA ARG A 335 19.08 5.69 -5.43
C ARG A 335 17.69 5.51 -4.84
N LYS A 336 16.63 5.74 -5.63
CA LYS A 336 15.23 5.60 -5.21
C LYS A 336 14.84 4.16 -4.86
N MET A 337 15.49 3.18 -5.47
CA MET A 337 15.24 1.73 -5.22
C MET A 337 16.12 1.13 -4.12
N THR A 338 17.11 1.87 -3.61
CA THR A 338 18.12 1.34 -2.67
C THR A 338 18.37 2.29 -1.50
N SER A 339 19.34 3.22 -1.64
CA SER A 339 19.80 4.07 -0.54
C SER A 339 18.74 5.01 0.02
N ALA A 340 17.79 5.47 -0.79
CA ALA A 340 16.71 6.32 -0.29
C ALA A 340 15.85 5.58 0.74
N GLY A 341 15.42 4.35 0.44
CA GLY A 341 14.67 3.51 1.38
C GLY A 341 15.49 3.09 2.59
N ALA A 342 16.75 2.68 2.38
CA ALA A 342 17.65 2.31 3.47
C ALA A 342 17.87 3.48 4.45
N THR A 343 18.11 4.68 3.94
CA THR A 343 18.26 5.89 4.75
C THR A 343 16.98 6.21 5.52
N LYS A 344 15.81 6.10 4.89
CA LYS A 344 14.52 6.36 5.54
C LYS A 344 14.25 5.40 6.69
N LEU A 345 14.68 4.15 6.56
CA LEU A 345 14.59 3.11 7.59
C LEU A 345 15.72 3.20 8.64
N GLY A 346 16.69 4.10 8.50
CA GLY A 346 17.86 4.16 9.39
C GLY A 346 18.84 3.01 9.22
N LEU A 347 18.84 2.30 8.09
CA LEU A 347 19.77 1.22 7.79
C LEU A 347 21.14 1.80 7.40
N MET A 348 22.12 1.72 8.30
CA MET A 348 23.42 2.37 8.15
C MET A 348 24.49 1.51 7.46
N ASP A 349 24.18 0.23 7.19
CA ASP A 349 25.13 -0.75 6.65
C ASP A 349 24.69 -1.37 5.31
N ARG A 350 23.68 -0.76 4.64
CA ARG A 350 23.03 -1.26 3.41
C ARG A 350 22.65 -0.13 2.47
N GLY A 351 22.21 -0.47 1.26
CA GLY A 351 21.63 0.44 0.28
C GLY A 351 22.65 1.16 -0.63
N ILE A 352 23.96 1.02 -0.36
CA ILE A 352 25.04 1.50 -1.22
C ILE A 352 26.18 0.49 -1.28
N LEU A 353 26.94 0.50 -2.36
CA LEU A 353 28.16 -0.29 -2.48
C LEU A 353 29.31 0.43 -1.78
N ARG A 354 29.73 -0.08 -0.63
CA ARG A 354 30.79 0.48 0.19
C ARG A 354 31.53 -0.62 0.94
N PRO A 355 32.87 -0.59 1.05
CA PRO A 355 33.62 -1.51 1.91
C PRO A 355 33.10 -1.50 3.34
N GLY A 356 32.89 -2.68 3.94
CA GLY A 356 32.34 -2.85 5.27
C GLY A 356 30.80 -2.94 5.33
N PHE A 357 30.09 -2.64 4.25
CA PHE A 357 28.64 -2.81 4.17
C PHE A 357 28.25 -4.24 3.82
N LYS A 358 27.02 -4.62 4.17
CA LYS A 358 26.46 -5.93 3.81
C LYS A 358 26.37 -6.07 2.31
N ALA A 359 26.75 -7.23 1.81
CA ALA A 359 26.73 -7.52 0.38
C ALA A 359 25.32 -7.93 -0.10
N ASP A 360 24.42 -6.96 -0.14
CA ASP A 360 23.14 -7.05 -0.85
C ASP A 360 23.35 -6.39 -2.23
N VAL A 361 23.68 -7.21 -3.23
CA VAL A 361 24.14 -6.74 -4.54
C VAL A 361 23.29 -7.32 -5.66
N THR A 362 22.76 -6.46 -6.52
CA THR A 362 22.09 -6.86 -7.74
C THR A 362 22.94 -6.50 -8.96
N ILE A 363 23.20 -7.47 -9.82
CA ILE A 363 23.92 -7.30 -11.09
C ILE A 363 22.92 -7.52 -12.22
N PHE A 364 22.75 -6.52 -13.07
CA PHE A 364 21.78 -6.56 -14.18
C PHE A 364 22.37 -6.00 -15.47
N ASP A 365 21.81 -6.42 -16.60
CA ASP A 365 22.12 -5.87 -17.91
C ASP A 365 21.26 -4.61 -18.17
N PRO A 366 21.85 -3.41 -18.20
CA PRO A 366 21.09 -2.16 -18.36
C PRO A 366 20.39 -2.03 -19.72
N LEU A 367 20.86 -2.77 -20.74
CA LEU A 367 20.27 -2.74 -22.07
C LEU A 367 19.09 -3.72 -22.21
N ASN A 368 19.09 -4.81 -21.45
CA ASN A 368 18.11 -5.88 -21.58
C ASN A 368 17.17 -6.04 -20.38
N VAL A 369 17.48 -5.41 -19.23
CA VAL A 369 16.62 -5.49 -18.05
C VAL A 369 15.21 -4.99 -18.38
N ARG A 370 14.19 -5.84 -18.06
CA ARG A 370 12.79 -5.52 -18.30
C ARG A 370 11.81 -6.32 -17.45
N ASP A 371 10.68 -5.69 -17.15
CA ASP A 371 9.50 -6.38 -16.68
C ASP A 371 8.85 -7.17 -17.83
N ARG A 372 8.24 -8.31 -17.50
CA ARG A 372 7.41 -9.12 -18.38
C ARG A 372 5.98 -9.21 -17.87
N ALA A 373 5.78 -8.92 -16.58
CA ALA A 373 4.48 -8.94 -15.93
C ALA A 373 3.53 -7.90 -16.53
N THR A 374 2.29 -8.31 -16.77
CA THR A 374 1.20 -7.46 -17.28
C THR A 374 -0.06 -7.67 -16.43
N TYR A 375 -1.07 -6.82 -16.57
CA TYR A 375 -2.35 -7.05 -15.90
C TYR A 375 -3.06 -8.33 -16.34
N LYS A 376 -2.85 -8.75 -17.60
CA LYS A 376 -3.42 -10.00 -18.15
C LYS A 376 -2.59 -11.22 -17.81
N ASP A 377 -1.28 -11.08 -17.67
CA ASP A 377 -0.33 -12.14 -17.31
C ASP A 377 0.64 -11.62 -16.25
N PRO A 378 0.22 -11.61 -14.98
CA PRO A 378 0.94 -10.91 -13.92
C PRO A 378 2.11 -11.69 -13.33
N ILE A 379 2.13 -13.05 -13.46
CA ILE A 379 3.15 -13.90 -12.85
C ILE A 379 4.22 -14.19 -13.91
N GLN A 380 5.07 -13.19 -14.15
CA GLN A 380 6.17 -13.27 -15.10
C GLN A 380 7.44 -12.77 -14.43
N LEU A 381 8.43 -13.65 -14.33
CA LEU A 381 9.76 -13.26 -13.84
C LEU A 381 10.38 -12.22 -14.79
N PRO A 382 11.12 -11.24 -14.24
CA PRO A 382 11.81 -10.25 -15.06
C PRO A 382 12.92 -10.89 -15.89
N GLN A 383 13.41 -10.18 -16.88
CA GLN A 383 14.59 -10.54 -17.64
C GLN A 383 15.71 -9.53 -17.38
N GLY A 384 16.97 -9.98 -17.49
CA GLY A 384 18.15 -9.12 -17.39
C GLY A 384 18.62 -8.84 -15.95
N ILE A 385 18.04 -9.48 -14.94
CA ILE A 385 18.59 -9.51 -13.55
C ILE A 385 19.48 -10.74 -13.45
N VAL A 386 20.77 -10.57 -13.72
CA VAL A 386 21.68 -11.70 -13.95
C VAL A 386 22.10 -12.38 -12.65
N TYR A 387 22.49 -11.58 -11.64
CA TYR A 387 22.91 -12.11 -10.33
C TYR A 387 22.31 -11.27 -9.21
N VAL A 388 21.93 -11.94 -8.13
CA VAL A 388 21.54 -11.27 -6.87
C VAL A 388 22.25 -11.96 -5.71
N PHE A 389 22.91 -11.15 -4.90
CA PHE A 389 23.48 -11.57 -3.64
C PHE A 389 22.69 -10.95 -2.49
N VAL A 390 22.35 -11.76 -1.50
CA VAL A 390 21.71 -11.32 -0.26
C VAL A 390 22.58 -11.72 0.90
N ASN A 391 23.00 -10.76 1.72
CA ASN A 391 23.97 -10.98 2.80
C ASN A 391 25.26 -11.73 2.34
N GLY A 392 25.71 -11.52 1.09
CA GLY A 392 26.86 -12.16 0.49
C GLY A 392 26.62 -13.55 -0.10
N VAL A 393 25.40 -14.07 -0.03
CA VAL A 393 25.04 -15.38 -0.60
C VAL A 393 24.35 -15.19 -1.95
N LEU A 394 24.78 -15.93 -2.96
CA LEU A 394 24.18 -15.90 -4.31
C LEU A 394 22.79 -16.53 -4.26
N THR A 395 21.75 -15.70 -4.47
CA THR A 395 20.34 -16.10 -4.47
C THR A 395 19.73 -16.19 -5.86
N ILE A 396 20.25 -15.41 -6.82
CA ILE A 396 19.95 -15.53 -8.26
C ILE A 396 21.28 -15.74 -8.98
N ASP A 397 21.35 -16.81 -9.79
CA ASP A 397 22.47 -17.16 -10.68
C ASP A 397 21.96 -17.24 -12.12
N LYS A 398 22.44 -16.36 -13.00
CA LYS A 398 22.06 -16.31 -14.42
C LYS A 398 20.54 -16.28 -14.63
N GLU A 399 19.85 -15.38 -13.90
CA GLU A 399 18.40 -15.19 -13.91
C GLU A 399 17.60 -16.31 -13.21
N GLU A 400 18.22 -17.35 -12.68
CA GLU A 400 17.55 -18.46 -12.01
C GLU A 400 17.74 -18.39 -10.48
N HIS A 401 16.69 -18.69 -9.73
CA HIS A 401 16.75 -18.74 -8.28
C HIS A 401 17.49 -19.99 -7.83
N THR A 402 18.53 -19.81 -6.98
CA THR A 402 19.42 -20.90 -6.51
C THR A 402 18.79 -21.79 -5.43
N GLY A 403 17.65 -21.39 -4.87
CA GLY A 403 17.05 -22.02 -3.70
C GLY A 403 17.62 -21.49 -2.37
N ALA A 404 18.62 -20.60 -2.40
CA ALA A 404 19.21 -20.06 -1.18
C ALA A 404 18.22 -19.16 -0.40
N LEU A 405 18.10 -19.40 0.90
CA LEU A 405 17.29 -18.65 1.85
C LEU A 405 18.19 -17.78 2.73
N ALA A 406 18.88 -16.83 2.11
CA ALA A 406 19.92 -16.01 2.74
C ALA A 406 19.38 -14.76 3.45
N GLY A 407 18.11 -14.46 3.32
CA GLY A 407 17.46 -13.32 3.96
C GLY A 407 17.32 -13.48 5.46
N LYS A 408 17.33 -12.35 6.16
CA LYS A 408 17.21 -12.27 7.61
C LYS A 408 16.16 -11.24 8.01
N PRO A 409 15.48 -11.43 9.15
CA PRO A 409 14.76 -10.32 9.77
C PRO A 409 15.79 -9.28 10.22
N LEU A 410 15.67 -8.08 9.70
CA LEU A 410 16.46 -6.95 10.15
C LEU A 410 15.82 -6.41 11.43
N LYS A 411 16.65 -5.96 12.34
CA LYS A 411 16.19 -5.34 13.59
C LYS A 411 16.58 -3.88 13.62
N HIS A 412 15.64 -3.06 14.01
CA HIS A 412 15.94 -1.67 14.34
C HIS A 412 16.75 -1.65 15.64
N ILE A 413 17.85 -0.93 15.62
CA ILE A 413 18.69 -0.74 16.81
C ILE A 413 18.33 0.62 17.37
N SER A 414 17.67 0.64 18.52
CA SER A 414 17.34 1.91 19.20
C SER A 414 18.63 2.62 19.61
N SER A 415 18.64 3.95 19.50
CA SER A 415 19.78 4.79 19.92
C SER A 415 19.99 4.85 21.43
N GLU A 416 19.19 4.15 22.21
CA GLU A 416 19.24 4.08 23.68
C GLU A 416 19.79 2.71 24.19
N GLY A 417 20.57 2.02 23.39
CA GLY A 417 21.24 0.76 23.76
C GLY A 417 22.74 0.90 23.89
#